data_0a9e96d626a81ae74166c3125ba4a7ac
#
_entry.id   0a9e96d626a81ae74166c3125ba4a7ac
#
_cell.length_a   1.000
_cell.length_b   1.000
_cell.length_c   1.000
_cell.angle_alpha   90.00
_cell.angle_beta   90.00
_cell.angle_gamma   90.00
#
_symmetry.space_group_name_H-M   'P 1'
#
loop_
_entity.id
_entity.type
_entity.pdbx_description
1 polymer ?
#
loop_
_entity_poly.entity_id
_entity_poly.type
_entity_poly.pdbx_seq_one_letter_code
_entity_poly.pdbx_strand_id
1 'polypeptide(L)'
;MPPASHCPSMRMKKVCVVQKNDTKKMYAMKYMNKQKCVERNEVRNVFKELQIMQGLEHPFLVNLWYSFQDEEDMFMVVDLLLGGDLRYHLQQNVRFQEGTVKLFICELVLALDYLQSRHIIHRDIKPDNILLDEHGHVHITDFNIATVLTKETQVTTIAGTKPYMAPEMFSSTKPIGYSFAVDWWSLGITAYELLRARRPYHIRSNTSTNEIAHVFKTATVMYPAAWSEEMVMLIKKLLETNPDKRFSQLKDIQDFPYLSDVNWNAVLQKRIMPEFIPTKGRLNCDPTFELEEMILESKPLHKKKQRLAKKVKDATKSNSSQACHLQKHLEMLQRDFIVFNREKVRHQRNEIQQHVALAKCRGMHKDGQNNNL
;
A
#
# COMPACT_ATOMS: atom_id res chain seq x y z
N MET A 1 4.39 2.94 33.48
CA MET A 1 3.56 2.06 32.63
C MET A 1 4.47 1.48 31.56
N PRO A 2 4.58 0.16 31.36
CA PRO A 2 5.44 -0.41 30.34
C PRO A 2 4.85 -0.12 28.95
N PRO A 3 5.70 0.07 27.91
CA PRO A 3 5.24 0.36 26.55
C PRO A 3 4.51 -0.85 25.96
N ALA A 4 3.45 -0.58 25.21
CA ALA A 4 2.63 -1.57 24.52
C ALA A 4 3.49 -2.44 23.61
N SER A 5 3.37 -3.75 23.76
CA SER A 5 4.01 -4.76 22.93
C SER A 5 3.62 -4.56 21.45
N HIS A 6 4.56 -4.15 20.62
CA HIS A 6 4.43 -4.05 19.18
C HIS A 6 4.40 -5.46 18.59
N CYS A 7 3.53 -5.65 17.60
CA CYS A 7 3.46 -6.88 16.80
C CYS A 7 4.81 -7.15 16.11
N PRO A 8 5.41 -8.34 16.27
CA PRO A 8 6.80 -8.61 15.81
C PRO A 8 7.00 -8.68 14.30
N SER A 9 5.94 -8.60 13.48
CA SER A 9 6.02 -8.88 12.03
C SER A 9 6.62 -7.75 11.19
N MET A 10 6.75 -6.52 11.72
CA MET A 10 7.21 -5.36 10.96
C MET A 10 8.74 -5.17 10.84
N ARG A 11 9.57 -5.98 11.52
CA ARG A 11 11.01 -5.67 11.75
C ARG A 11 12.00 -6.24 10.73
N MET A 12 11.60 -6.64 9.53
CA MET A 12 12.49 -7.35 8.60
C MET A 12 12.87 -6.60 7.33
N LYS A 13 12.14 -5.57 6.97
CA LYS A 13 12.40 -4.80 5.76
C LYS A 13 13.25 -3.59 6.11
N LYS A 14 14.52 -3.60 5.68
CA LYS A 14 15.34 -2.40 5.74
C LYS A 14 15.05 -1.56 4.52
N VAL A 15 14.94 -0.24 4.70
CA VAL A 15 14.72 0.71 3.62
C VAL A 15 15.93 1.62 3.52
N CYS A 16 16.43 1.84 2.31
CA CYS A 16 17.48 2.81 2.04
C CYS A 16 17.16 3.64 0.81
N VAL A 17 17.69 4.85 0.76
CA VAL A 17 17.59 5.71 -0.42
C VAL A 17 18.68 5.33 -1.40
N VAL A 18 18.33 5.11 -2.65
CA VAL A 18 19.27 4.73 -3.72
C VAL A 18 19.09 5.64 -4.93
N GLN A 19 20.19 5.84 -5.67
CA GLN A 19 20.19 6.61 -6.91
C GLN A 19 20.50 5.70 -8.09
N LYS A 20 19.68 5.78 -9.13
CA LYS A 20 19.95 5.11 -10.39
C LYS A 20 21.09 5.84 -11.13
N ASN A 21 22.14 5.11 -11.53
CA ASN A 21 23.38 5.70 -12.03
C ASN A 21 23.24 6.47 -13.35
N ASP A 22 22.39 6.00 -14.27
CA ASP A 22 22.20 6.58 -15.59
C ASP A 22 21.31 7.84 -15.56
N THR A 23 20.16 7.78 -14.88
CA THR A 23 19.15 8.85 -14.87
C THR A 23 19.29 9.79 -13.67
N LYS A 24 20.14 9.47 -12.68
CA LYS A 24 20.26 10.17 -11.38
C LYS A 24 18.95 10.23 -10.58
N LYS A 25 17.91 9.51 -11.00
CA LYS A 25 16.64 9.43 -10.28
C LYS A 25 16.82 8.70 -8.95
N MET A 26 16.19 9.24 -7.90
CA MET A 26 16.22 8.70 -6.55
C MET A 26 15.02 7.76 -6.32
N TYR A 27 15.24 6.71 -5.54
CA TYR A 27 14.25 5.69 -5.20
C TYR A 27 14.42 5.25 -3.76
N ALA A 28 13.37 4.67 -3.18
CA ALA A 28 13.46 3.90 -1.95
C ALA A 28 13.72 2.42 -2.31
N MET A 29 14.68 1.79 -1.67
CA MET A 29 14.97 0.37 -1.86
C MET A 29 14.72 -0.38 -0.55
N LYS A 30 13.72 -1.25 -0.56
CA LYS A 30 13.45 -2.22 0.50
C LYS A 30 14.28 -3.46 0.25
N TYR A 31 14.97 -3.98 1.27
CA TYR A 31 15.69 -5.24 1.15
C TYR A 31 15.48 -6.14 2.36
N MET A 32 15.53 -7.42 2.13
CA MET A 32 15.29 -8.45 3.13
C MET A 32 16.16 -9.67 2.91
N ASN A 33 16.68 -10.22 3.99
CA ASN A 33 17.53 -11.40 3.94
C ASN A 33 16.71 -12.66 3.70
N LYS A 34 17.09 -13.47 2.70
CA LYS A 34 16.41 -14.71 2.28
C LYS A 34 16.27 -15.71 3.42
N GLN A 35 17.38 -15.99 4.14
CA GLN A 35 17.38 -16.92 5.24
C GLN A 35 16.38 -16.53 6.33
N LYS A 36 16.38 -15.24 6.73
CA LYS A 36 15.43 -14.73 7.72
C LYS A 36 13.98 -14.80 7.25
N CYS A 37 13.72 -14.59 5.96
CA CYS A 37 12.38 -14.77 5.38
C CYS A 37 11.91 -16.22 5.47
N VAL A 38 12.80 -17.18 5.21
CA VAL A 38 12.49 -18.63 5.35
C VAL A 38 12.24 -18.99 6.80
N GLU A 39 13.14 -18.60 7.73
CA GLU A 39 13.02 -18.87 9.17
C GLU A 39 11.71 -18.33 9.78
N ARG A 40 11.16 -17.23 9.25
CA ARG A 40 9.91 -16.61 9.71
C ARG A 40 8.68 -16.98 8.89
N ASN A 41 8.83 -17.86 7.90
CA ASN A 41 7.74 -18.28 6.99
C ASN A 41 7.08 -17.11 6.25
N GLU A 42 7.84 -16.06 5.91
CA GLU A 42 7.35 -14.83 5.24
C GLU A 42 7.51 -14.86 3.71
N VAL A 43 8.16 -15.87 3.16
CA VAL A 43 8.46 -16.00 1.71
C VAL A 43 7.20 -15.82 0.84
N ARG A 44 6.10 -16.48 1.24
CA ARG A 44 4.82 -16.39 0.52
C ARG A 44 4.27 -14.95 0.47
N ASN A 45 4.39 -14.21 1.57
CA ASN A 45 3.90 -12.83 1.66
C ASN A 45 4.72 -11.91 0.75
N VAL A 46 6.05 -12.07 0.73
CA VAL A 46 6.95 -11.30 -0.14
C VAL A 46 6.64 -11.54 -1.62
N PHE A 47 6.46 -12.79 -2.02
CA PHE A 47 6.13 -13.12 -3.40
C PHE A 47 4.76 -12.57 -3.81
N LYS A 48 3.79 -12.68 -2.92
CA LYS A 48 2.44 -12.13 -3.14
C LYS A 48 2.46 -10.61 -3.27
N GLU A 49 3.20 -9.92 -2.41
CA GLU A 49 3.41 -8.46 -2.49
C GLU A 49 4.03 -8.08 -3.85
N LEU A 50 5.11 -8.76 -4.26
CA LEU A 50 5.74 -8.54 -5.57
C LEU A 50 4.78 -8.81 -6.73
N GLN A 51 4.07 -9.93 -6.70
CA GLN A 51 3.10 -10.30 -7.73
C GLN A 51 2.00 -9.26 -7.90
N ILE A 52 1.51 -8.69 -6.80
CA ILE A 52 0.52 -7.61 -6.84
C ILE A 52 1.15 -6.33 -7.39
N MET A 53 2.26 -5.87 -6.81
CA MET A 53 2.84 -4.57 -7.12
C MET A 53 3.38 -4.46 -8.55
N GLN A 54 3.85 -5.56 -9.17
CA GLN A 54 4.31 -5.53 -10.57
C GLN A 54 3.19 -5.15 -11.55
N GLY A 55 1.94 -5.53 -11.24
CA GLY A 55 0.75 -5.24 -12.05
C GLY A 55 0.13 -3.87 -11.81
N LEU A 56 0.59 -3.14 -10.77
CA LEU A 56 0.02 -1.86 -10.36
C LEU A 56 0.87 -0.69 -10.84
N GLU A 57 0.18 0.35 -11.35
CA GLU A 57 0.77 1.63 -11.69
C GLU A 57 -0.30 2.72 -11.56
N HIS A 58 -0.17 3.58 -10.52
CA HIS A 58 -1.17 4.61 -10.24
C HIS A 58 -0.53 5.80 -9.49
N PRO A 59 -0.94 7.08 -9.74
CA PRO A 59 -0.35 8.27 -9.11
C PRO A 59 -0.47 8.29 -7.58
N PHE A 60 -1.46 7.60 -6.99
CA PHE A 60 -1.70 7.56 -5.54
C PHE A 60 -1.39 6.18 -4.92
N LEU A 61 -0.56 5.39 -5.58
CA LEU A 61 0.06 4.18 -5.03
C LEU A 61 1.56 4.31 -5.02
N VAL A 62 2.23 3.67 -4.07
CA VAL A 62 3.68 3.48 -4.12
C VAL A 62 3.97 2.43 -5.19
N ASN A 63 4.60 2.86 -6.29
CA ASN A 63 4.84 2.01 -7.45
C ASN A 63 6.15 1.24 -7.32
N LEU A 64 6.14 -0.05 -7.69
CA LEU A 64 7.34 -0.87 -7.84
C LEU A 64 8.04 -0.52 -9.16
N TRP A 65 9.33 -0.20 -9.12
CA TRP A 65 10.16 0.08 -10.29
C TRP A 65 11.01 -1.11 -10.69
N TYR A 66 11.68 -1.71 -9.70
CA TYR A 66 12.54 -2.88 -9.94
C TYR A 66 12.40 -3.87 -8.80
N SER A 67 12.54 -5.15 -9.12
CA SER A 67 12.85 -6.18 -8.15
C SER A 67 13.96 -7.08 -8.68
N PHE A 68 14.91 -7.40 -7.83
CA PHE A 68 16.04 -8.25 -8.12
C PHE A 68 16.53 -8.92 -6.84
N GLN A 69 17.41 -9.88 -6.99
CA GLN A 69 17.99 -10.60 -5.85
C GLN A 69 19.47 -10.85 -6.09
N ASP A 70 20.21 -11.03 -5.00
CA ASP A 70 21.53 -11.62 -5.05
C ASP A 70 21.55 -12.95 -4.26
N GLU A 71 22.70 -13.43 -3.87
CA GLU A 71 22.84 -14.72 -3.15
C GLU A 71 22.13 -14.71 -1.79
N GLU A 72 22.16 -13.57 -1.06
CA GLU A 72 21.70 -13.48 0.33
C GLU A 72 20.38 -12.72 0.49
N ASP A 73 20.11 -11.72 -0.36
CA ASP A 73 19.05 -10.75 -0.16
C ASP A 73 18.13 -10.62 -1.37
N MET A 74 16.88 -10.21 -1.10
CA MET A 74 15.89 -9.79 -2.08
C MET A 74 15.71 -8.28 -1.99
N PHE A 75 15.55 -7.61 -3.14
CA PHE A 75 15.47 -6.16 -3.26
C PHE A 75 14.20 -5.76 -3.99
N MET A 76 13.51 -4.72 -3.48
CA MET A 76 12.37 -4.08 -4.10
C MET A 76 12.63 -2.57 -4.16
N VAL A 77 12.71 -2.01 -5.35
CA VAL A 77 12.91 -0.57 -5.57
C VAL A 77 11.56 0.06 -5.90
N VAL A 78 11.16 1.02 -5.10
CA VAL A 78 9.85 1.69 -5.15
C VAL A 78 10.02 3.22 -5.23
N ASP A 79 8.91 3.93 -5.42
CA ASP A 79 8.90 5.39 -5.36
C ASP A 79 9.51 5.87 -4.04
N LEU A 80 10.32 6.95 -4.11
CA LEU A 80 10.81 7.65 -2.94
C LEU A 80 9.83 8.76 -2.57
N LEU A 81 9.24 8.66 -1.39
CA LEU A 81 8.29 9.63 -0.84
C LEU A 81 8.87 10.23 0.44
N LEU A 82 9.12 11.54 0.41
CA LEU A 82 9.84 12.24 1.48
C LEU A 82 8.93 12.99 2.47
N GLY A 83 7.63 12.95 2.23
CA GLY A 83 6.65 13.62 3.09
C GLY A 83 6.30 12.89 4.37
N GLY A 84 6.79 11.65 4.57
CA GLY A 84 6.44 10.79 5.72
C GLY A 84 5.04 10.20 5.63
N ASP A 85 4.66 9.41 6.62
CA ASP A 85 3.33 8.84 6.72
C ASP A 85 2.36 9.71 7.54
N LEU A 86 1.04 9.50 7.34
CA LEU A 86 0.02 10.28 8.03
C LEU A 86 -0.01 10.00 9.55
N ARG A 87 0.44 8.82 10.00
CA ARG A 87 0.58 8.49 11.42
C ARG A 87 1.62 9.37 12.09
N TYR A 88 2.79 9.54 11.46
CA TYR A 88 3.82 10.44 11.94
C TYR A 88 3.28 11.87 12.14
N HIS A 89 2.57 12.41 11.14
CA HIS A 89 2.01 13.76 11.24
C HIS A 89 0.97 13.88 12.34
N LEU A 90 0.11 12.89 12.55
CA LEU A 90 -0.83 12.84 13.68
C LEU A 90 -0.11 12.82 15.03
N GLN A 91 1.00 12.08 15.16
CA GLN A 91 1.83 12.04 16.36
C GLN A 91 2.58 13.37 16.62
N GLN A 92 2.90 14.12 15.57
CA GLN A 92 3.43 15.48 15.67
C GLN A 92 2.34 16.52 15.97
N ASN A 93 1.14 16.10 16.37
CA ASN A 93 -0.02 16.95 16.65
C ASN A 93 -0.47 17.82 15.46
N VAL A 94 -0.19 17.42 14.24
CA VAL A 94 -0.76 18.07 13.06
C VAL A 94 -2.28 17.96 13.10
N ARG A 95 -2.96 19.08 12.86
CA ARG A 95 -4.42 19.16 12.75
C ARG A 95 -4.76 19.40 11.27
N PHE A 96 -5.20 18.34 10.61
CA PHE A 96 -5.64 18.45 9.22
C PHE A 96 -7.00 19.15 9.15
N GLN A 97 -7.10 20.14 8.26
CA GLN A 97 -8.34 20.84 7.98
C GLN A 97 -9.23 20.05 7.05
N GLU A 98 -10.51 20.37 6.99
CA GLU A 98 -11.47 19.65 6.14
C GLU A 98 -11.10 19.67 4.66
N GLY A 99 -10.61 20.81 4.15
CA GLY A 99 -10.16 20.94 2.76
C GLY A 99 -9.04 19.96 2.43
N THR A 100 -8.05 19.82 3.34
CA THR A 100 -6.96 18.84 3.21
C THR A 100 -7.50 17.40 3.21
N VAL A 101 -8.38 17.06 4.17
CA VAL A 101 -8.94 15.70 4.27
C VAL A 101 -9.87 15.40 3.10
N LYS A 102 -10.63 16.40 2.60
CA LYS A 102 -11.44 16.28 1.37
C LYS A 102 -10.57 15.86 0.19
N LEU A 103 -9.43 16.54 -0.03
CA LEU A 103 -8.49 16.18 -1.09
C LEU A 103 -7.91 14.79 -0.89
N PHE A 104 -7.46 14.44 0.32
CA PHE A 104 -6.95 13.09 0.62
C PHE A 104 -8.00 12.01 0.33
N ILE A 105 -9.27 12.22 0.68
CA ILE A 105 -10.35 11.31 0.33
C ILE A 105 -10.45 11.17 -1.19
N CYS A 106 -10.45 12.27 -1.95
CA CYS A 106 -10.53 12.23 -3.41
C CYS A 106 -9.38 11.43 -4.04
N GLU A 107 -8.15 11.63 -3.56
CA GLU A 107 -6.97 10.91 -4.05
C GLU A 107 -7.02 9.41 -3.69
N LEU A 108 -7.41 9.09 -2.45
CA LEU A 108 -7.49 7.71 -1.95
C LEU A 108 -8.63 6.94 -2.63
N VAL A 109 -9.79 7.54 -2.91
CA VAL A 109 -10.88 6.84 -3.61
C VAL A 109 -10.49 6.51 -5.06
N LEU A 110 -9.72 7.36 -5.74
CA LEU A 110 -9.18 7.03 -7.07
C LEU A 110 -8.21 5.85 -7.01
N ALA A 111 -7.39 5.76 -5.96
CA ALA A 111 -6.52 4.61 -5.74
C ALA A 111 -7.30 3.34 -5.42
N LEU A 112 -8.32 3.41 -4.56
CA LEU A 112 -9.17 2.27 -4.20
C LEU A 112 -9.99 1.76 -5.39
N ASP A 113 -10.56 2.65 -6.21
CA ASP A 113 -11.27 2.29 -7.44
C ASP A 113 -10.33 1.60 -8.43
N TYR A 114 -9.11 2.10 -8.59
CA TYR A 114 -8.08 1.44 -9.39
C TYR A 114 -7.75 0.04 -8.87
N LEU A 115 -7.55 -0.15 -7.56
CA LEU A 115 -7.32 -1.47 -6.97
C LEU A 115 -8.51 -2.40 -7.19
N GLN A 116 -9.73 -1.91 -7.01
CA GLN A 116 -10.97 -2.65 -7.28
C GLN A 116 -11.08 -3.08 -8.74
N SER A 117 -10.72 -2.22 -9.70
CA SER A 117 -10.69 -2.55 -11.14
C SER A 117 -9.68 -3.65 -11.47
N ARG A 118 -8.68 -3.86 -10.61
CA ARG A 118 -7.69 -4.95 -10.67
C ARG A 118 -8.04 -6.14 -9.78
N HIS A 119 -9.25 -6.15 -9.21
CA HIS A 119 -9.73 -7.19 -8.28
C HIS A 119 -8.87 -7.34 -7.03
N ILE A 120 -8.26 -6.26 -6.54
CA ILE A 120 -7.37 -6.27 -5.38
C ILE A 120 -8.06 -5.59 -4.20
N ILE A 121 -8.04 -6.24 -3.03
CA ILE A 121 -8.37 -5.65 -1.73
C ILE A 121 -7.06 -5.43 -0.98
N HIS A 122 -6.83 -4.22 -0.47
CA HIS A 122 -5.63 -3.86 0.27
C HIS A 122 -5.63 -4.42 1.70
N ARG A 123 -6.76 -4.30 2.41
CA ARG A 123 -7.03 -4.82 3.77
C ARG A 123 -6.28 -4.14 4.93
N ASP A 124 -5.44 -3.16 4.67
CA ASP A 124 -4.71 -2.44 5.73
C ASP A 124 -4.59 -0.93 5.44
N ILE A 125 -5.69 -0.32 4.98
CA ILE A 125 -5.77 1.14 4.80
C ILE A 125 -5.81 1.78 6.19
N LYS A 126 -4.80 2.61 6.50
CA LYS A 126 -4.63 3.33 7.76
C LYS A 126 -3.59 4.44 7.60
N PRO A 127 -3.52 5.43 8.52
CA PRO A 127 -2.54 6.52 8.44
C PRO A 127 -1.08 6.06 8.31
N ASP A 128 -0.72 4.91 8.94
CA ASP A 128 0.63 4.33 8.90
C ASP A 128 1.03 3.84 7.48
N ASN A 129 0.04 3.47 6.65
CA ASN A 129 0.23 2.95 5.30
C ASN A 129 -0.13 3.96 4.20
N ILE A 130 -0.27 5.23 4.55
CA ILE A 130 -0.51 6.33 3.62
C ILE A 130 0.64 7.31 3.75
N LEU A 131 1.51 7.35 2.73
CA LEU A 131 2.66 8.22 2.66
C LEU A 131 2.31 9.50 1.90
N LEU A 132 2.99 10.59 2.23
CA LEU A 132 2.93 11.85 1.49
C LEU A 132 4.16 11.99 0.60
N ASP A 133 3.96 12.52 -0.60
CA ASP A 133 5.07 13.03 -1.39
C ASP A 133 5.50 14.42 -0.91
N GLU A 134 6.53 14.99 -1.52
CA GLU A 134 7.07 16.30 -1.17
C GLU A 134 6.11 17.48 -1.44
N HIS A 135 5.04 17.23 -2.19
CA HIS A 135 4.00 18.19 -2.54
C HIS A 135 2.74 18.04 -1.68
N GLY A 136 2.66 17.02 -0.83
CA GLY A 136 1.54 16.76 0.05
C GLY A 136 0.46 15.84 -0.52
N HIS A 137 0.69 15.18 -1.66
CA HIS A 137 -0.23 14.18 -2.20
C HIS A 137 -0.05 12.82 -1.53
N VAL A 138 -1.14 12.08 -1.35
CA VAL A 138 -1.14 10.79 -0.66
C VAL A 138 -0.81 9.62 -1.58
N HIS A 139 -0.15 8.60 -1.01
CA HIS A 139 0.18 7.35 -1.69
C HIS A 139 -0.03 6.16 -0.77
N ILE A 140 -0.82 5.18 -1.19
CA ILE A 140 -1.02 3.92 -0.46
C ILE A 140 0.23 3.05 -0.63
N THR A 141 0.72 2.49 0.48
CA THR A 141 1.86 1.56 0.53
C THR A 141 1.51 0.29 1.30
N ASP A 142 2.43 -0.67 1.31
CA ASP A 142 2.37 -1.91 2.09
C ASP A 142 1.27 -2.90 1.67
N PHE A 143 1.52 -3.60 0.56
CA PHE A 143 0.64 -4.63 0.00
C PHE A 143 0.86 -6.03 0.61
N ASN A 144 1.52 -6.15 1.77
CA ASN A 144 1.87 -7.43 2.39
C ASN A 144 0.69 -8.39 2.61
N ILE A 145 -0.45 -7.83 3.02
CA ILE A 145 -1.67 -8.59 3.28
C ILE A 145 -2.76 -8.36 2.24
N ALA A 146 -2.45 -7.61 1.17
CA ALA A 146 -3.38 -7.43 0.07
C ALA A 146 -3.76 -8.77 -0.57
N THR A 147 -4.92 -8.86 -1.19
CA THR A 147 -5.39 -10.09 -1.82
C THR A 147 -6.13 -9.81 -3.11
N VAL A 148 -6.00 -10.75 -4.06
CA VAL A 148 -6.76 -10.72 -5.30
C VAL A 148 -8.06 -11.49 -5.09
N LEU A 149 -9.20 -10.87 -5.42
CA LEU A 149 -10.49 -11.55 -5.50
C LEU A 149 -10.58 -12.28 -6.83
N THR A 150 -10.94 -13.55 -6.77
CA THR A 150 -11.32 -14.34 -7.94
C THR A 150 -12.79 -14.73 -7.85
N LYS A 151 -13.42 -15.06 -8.96
CA LYS A 151 -14.84 -15.52 -8.97
C LYS A 151 -15.07 -16.76 -8.11
N GLU A 152 -14.00 -17.52 -7.86
CA GLU A 152 -14.04 -18.82 -7.18
C GLU A 152 -13.64 -18.73 -5.69
N THR A 153 -12.99 -17.64 -5.26
CA THR A 153 -12.47 -17.52 -3.90
C THR A 153 -13.13 -16.39 -3.13
N GLN A 154 -13.93 -16.77 -2.15
CA GLN A 154 -14.38 -15.82 -1.12
C GLN A 154 -13.26 -15.59 -0.11
N VAL A 155 -12.95 -14.34 0.18
CA VAL A 155 -11.97 -13.98 1.21
C VAL A 155 -12.65 -13.97 2.57
N THR A 156 -12.34 -14.95 3.41
CA THR A 156 -12.91 -15.14 4.74
C THR A 156 -11.90 -14.93 5.87
N THR A 157 -10.61 -14.81 5.52
CA THR A 157 -9.53 -14.69 6.52
C THR A 157 -9.52 -13.31 7.16
N ILE A 158 -9.64 -13.25 8.49
CA ILE A 158 -9.49 -12.02 9.26
C ILE A 158 -8.02 -11.58 9.17
N ALA A 159 -7.77 -10.51 8.41
CA ALA A 159 -6.44 -9.93 8.24
C ALA A 159 -6.54 -8.40 8.17
N GLY A 160 -5.61 -7.71 8.84
CA GLY A 160 -5.59 -6.26 8.91
C GLY A 160 -5.34 -5.75 10.33
N THR A 161 -5.38 -4.44 10.48
CA THR A 161 -5.22 -3.74 11.75
C THR A 161 -6.60 -3.53 12.38
N LYS A 162 -6.93 -4.30 13.42
CA LYS A 162 -8.28 -4.36 14.03
C LYS A 162 -9.02 -3.02 14.16
N PRO A 163 -8.41 -1.91 14.62
CA PRO A 163 -9.10 -0.61 14.73
C PRO A 163 -9.63 -0.02 13.42
N TYR A 164 -9.16 -0.50 12.27
CA TYR A 164 -9.54 -0.02 10.92
C TYR A 164 -10.38 -1.02 10.14
N MET A 165 -10.51 -2.25 10.65
CA MET A 165 -11.23 -3.32 9.97
C MET A 165 -12.74 -3.11 10.01
N ALA A 166 -13.42 -3.48 8.92
CA ALA A 166 -14.85 -3.34 8.76
C ALA A 166 -15.65 -4.35 9.61
N PRO A 167 -16.89 -4.01 10.04
CA PRO A 167 -17.71 -4.86 10.90
C PRO A 167 -17.95 -6.28 10.35
N GLU A 168 -18.17 -6.41 9.05
CA GLU A 168 -18.43 -7.67 8.37
C GLU A 168 -17.26 -8.65 8.44
N MET A 169 -16.03 -8.18 8.66
CA MET A 169 -14.84 -9.02 8.85
C MET A 169 -14.86 -9.77 10.20
N PHE A 170 -15.70 -9.35 11.13
CA PHE A 170 -15.84 -9.97 12.47
C PHE A 170 -17.13 -10.77 12.63
N SER A 171 -17.90 -10.95 11.56
CA SER A 171 -19.18 -11.68 11.60
C SER A 171 -18.94 -13.16 11.87
N SER A 172 -19.55 -13.69 12.95
CA SER A 172 -19.44 -15.10 13.37
C SER A 172 -20.49 -16.03 12.73
N THR A 173 -21.48 -15.48 12.03
CA THR A 173 -22.69 -16.21 11.62
C THR A 173 -22.64 -16.85 10.23
N LYS A 174 -21.55 -17.15 9.70
CA LYS A 174 -21.06 -17.83 8.47
C LYS A 174 -19.91 -17.00 7.92
N PRO A 175 -18.85 -17.61 7.41
CA PRO A 175 -17.83 -16.86 6.69
C PRO A 175 -18.42 -16.41 5.34
N ILE A 176 -19.24 -15.36 5.39
CA ILE A 176 -19.63 -14.63 4.19
C ILE A 176 -18.34 -13.90 3.79
N GLY A 177 -17.82 -14.22 2.60
CA GLY A 177 -16.66 -13.53 2.09
C GLY A 177 -16.90 -12.01 2.07
N TYR A 178 -15.91 -11.23 2.47
CA TYR A 178 -15.98 -9.78 2.38
C TYR A 178 -15.43 -9.28 1.04
N SER A 179 -15.86 -8.08 0.65
CA SER A 179 -15.57 -7.46 -0.64
C SER A 179 -14.64 -6.25 -0.51
N PHE A 180 -14.48 -5.50 -1.60
CA PHE A 180 -13.74 -4.24 -1.64
C PHE A 180 -14.26 -3.19 -0.65
N ALA A 181 -15.52 -3.28 -0.25
CA ALA A 181 -16.15 -2.35 0.71
C ALA A 181 -15.40 -2.23 2.04
N VAL A 182 -14.57 -3.22 2.42
CA VAL A 182 -13.76 -3.17 3.65
C VAL A 182 -12.68 -2.08 3.59
N ASP A 183 -12.08 -1.82 2.43
CA ASP A 183 -11.08 -0.76 2.27
C ASP A 183 -11.73 0.64 2.34
N TRP A 184 -12.96 0.79 1.85
CA TRP A 184 -13.74 2.03 1.94
C TRP A 184 -14.16 2.35 3.38
N TRP A 185 -14.52 1.34 4.18
CA TRP A 185 -14.68 1.49 5.62
C TRP A 185 -13.39 1.99 6.28
N SER A 186 -12.25 1.36 5.98
CA SER A 186 -10.95 1.73 6.53
C SER A 186 -10.55 3.17 6.15
N LEU A 187 -10.92 3.62 4.92
CA LEU A 187 -10.82 5.02 4.51
C LEU A 187 -11.67 5.93 5.40
N GLY A 188 -12.92 5.55 5.71
CA GLY A 188 -13.79 6.32 6.60
C GLY A 188 -13.22 6.47 8.01
N ILE A 189 -12.66 5.38 8.59
CA ILE A 189 -11.96 5.42 9.89
C ILE A 189 -10.75 6.36 9.82
N THR A 190 -9.96 6.25 8.74
CA THR A 190 -8.77 7.08 8.52
C THR A 190 -9.15 8.57 8.40
N ALA A 191 -10.13 8.91 7.57
CA ALA A 191 -10.60 10.30 7.41
C ALA A 191 -11.09 10.91 8.73
N TYR A 192 -11.88 10.14 9.50
CA TYR A 192 -12.31 10.56 10.82
C TYR A 192 -11.11 10.82 11.75
N GLU A 193 -10.12 9.92 11.77
CA GLU A 193 -8.94 10.05 12.62
C GLU A 193 -8.07 11.25 12.23
N LEU A 194 -7.93 11.56 10.93
CA LEU A 194 -7.20 12.74 10.45
C LEU A 194 -7.83 14.05 10.96
N LEU A 195 -9.16 14.16 10.94
CA LEU A 195 -9.89 15.33 11.42
C LEU A 195 -9.92 15.44 12.95
N ARG A 196 -10.02 14.31 13.67
CA ARG A 196 -10.25 14.27 15.11
C ARG A 196 -8.99 14.06 15.93
N ALA A 197 -7.90 13.54 15.33
CA ALA A 197 -6.70 13.00 15.98
C ALA A 197 -7.02 11.81 16.93
N ARG A 198 -8.17 11.17 16.75
CA ARG A 198 -8.58 9.94 17.43
C ARG A 198 -9.62 9.19 16.60
N ARG A 199 -9.63 7.87 16.71
CA ARG A 199 -10.56 7.01 15.98
C ARG A 199 -12.00 7.10 16.51
N PRO A 200 -13.01 6.78 15.68
CA PRO A 200 -14.41 6.82 16.08
C PRO A 200 -14.77 5.73 17.09
N TYR A 201 -14.08 4.59 17.06
CA TYR A 201 -14.31 3.43 17.91
C TYR A 201 -13.09 3.12 18.78
N HIS A 202 -13.31 2.75 20.06
CA HIS A 202 -12.28 2.35 21.02
C HIS A 202 -11.94 0.86 20.86
N ILE A 203 -11.29 0.49 19.74
CA ILE A 203 -10.83 -0.85 19.46
C ILE A 203 -9.30 -0.87 19.59
N ARG A 204 -8.75 -1.85 20.30
CA ARG A 204 -7.31 -2.07 20.47
C ARG A 204 -6.89 -3.36 19.75
N SER A 205 -5.59 -3.58 19.58
CA SER A 205 -5.05 -4.80 18.95
C SER A 205 -5.42 -6.07 19.72
N ASN A 206 -5.54 -5.99 21.05
CA ASN A 206 -5.90 -7.09 21.93
C ASN A 206 -7.41 -7.24 22.18
N THR A 207 -8.28 -6.35 21.65
CA THR A 207 -9.74 -6.46 21.76
C THR A 207 -10.20 -7.74 21.08
N SER A 208 -11.05 -8.53 21.76
CA SER A 208 -11.57 -9.78 21.19
C SER A 208 -12.58 -9.52 20.06
N THR A 209 -12.78 -10.51 19.19
CA THR A 209 -13.73 -10.43 18.06
C THR A 209 -15.16 -10.15 18.53
N ASN A 210 -15.58 -10.78 19.64
CA ASN A 210 -16.93 -10.59 20.21
C ASN A 210 -17.10 -9.18 20.77
N GLU A 211 -16.10 -8.64 21.46
CA GLU A 211 -16.11 -7.26 21.97
C GLU A 211 -16.17 -6.26 20.82
N ILE A 212 -15.41 -6.49 19.73
CA ILE A 212 -15.45 -5.63 18.53
C ILE A 212 -16.86 -5.64 17.91
N ALA A 213 -17.46 -6.82 17.73
CA ALA A 213 -18.82 -6.94 17.23
C ALA A 213 -19.84 -6.22 18.12
N HIS A 214 -19.65 -6.26 19.44
CA HIS A 214 -20.48 -5.52 20.39
C HIS A 214 -20.29 -4.01 20.26
N VAL A 215 -19.03 -3.52 20.15
CA VAL A 215 -18.73 -2.09 19.95
C VAL A 215 -19.45 -1.56 18.72
N PHE A 216 -19.41 -2.24 17.57
CA PHE A 216 -20.10 -1.79 16.36
C PHE A 216 -21.62 -1.74 16.47
N LYS A 217 -22.21 -2.54 17.37
CA LYS A 217 -23.67 -2.53 17.63
C LYS A 217 -24.12 -1.43 18.58
N THR A 218 -23.26 -1.05 19.53
CA THR A 218 -23.68 -0.21 20.68
C THR A 218 -23.04 1.17 20.69
N ALA A 219 -21.85 1.34 20.07
CA ALA A 219 -21.15 2.60 20.11
C ALA A 219 -21.77 3.63 19.16
N THR A 220 -21.98 4.83 19.67
CA THR A 220 -22.38 5.98 18.86
C THR A 220 -21.15 6.79 18.47
N VAL A 221 -20.97 7.01 17.17
CA VAL A 221 -19.88 7.85 16.65
C VAL A 221 -20.20 9.32 16.90
N MET A 222 -19.30 10.01 17.58
CA MET A 222 -19.44 11.43 17.92
C MET A 222 -18.78 12.32 16.89
N TYR A 223 -19.55 13.18 16.26
CA TYR A 223 -19.06 14.16 15.29
C TYR A 223 -19.00 15.54 15.94
N PRO A 224 -17.85 16.26 15.89
CA PRO A 224 -17.76 17.63 16.41
C PRO A 224 -18.67 18.59 15.67
N ALA A 225 -19.31 19.50 16.40
CA ALA A 225 -20.14 20.55 15.80
C ALA A 225 -19.36 21.53 14.89
N ALA A 226 -18.04 21.54 15.00
CA ALA A 226 -17.17 22.35 14.15
C ALA A 226 -16.95 21.77 12.74
N TRP A 227 -17.36 20.51 12.49
CA TRP A 227 -17.27 19.91 11.16
C TRP A 227 -18.49 20.31 10.33
N SER A 228 -18.27 20.49 9.01
CA SER A 228 -19.38 20.72 8.11
C SER A 228 -20.34 19.54 8.09
N GLU A 229 -21.62 19.80 7.85
CA GLU A 229 -22.63 18.76 7.74
C GLU A 229 -22.32 17.80 6.58
N GLU A 230 -21.77 18.34 5.51
CA GLU A 230 -21.40 17.61 4.30
C GLU A 230 -20.25 16.62 4.57
N MET A 231 -19.20 17.04 5.29
CA MET A 231 -18.11 16.15 5.69
C MET A 231 -18.60 15.09 6.65
N VAL A 232 -19.45 15.42 7.59
CA VAL A 232 -20.07 14.45 8.51
C VAL A 232 -20.90 13.43 7.73
N MET A 233 -21.69 13.86 6.75
CA MET A 233 -22.48 12.95 5.92
C MET A 233 -21.59 12.03 5.08
N LEU A 234 -20.52 12.54 4.49
CA LEU A 234 -19.56 11.74 3.72
C LEU A 234 -18.94 10.63 4.60
N ILE A 235 -18.44 11.02 5.78
CA ILE A 235 -17.85 10.04 6.71
C ILE A 235 -18.89 9.01 7.17
N LYS A 236 -20.14 9.40 7.46
CA LYS A 236 -21.23 8.47 7.79
C LYS A 236 -21.50 7.47 6.68
N LYS A 237 -21.46 7.90 5.42
CA LYS A 237 -21.64 7.01 4.26
C LYS A 237 -20.50 6.00 4.10
N LEU A 238 -19.25 6.40 4.41
CA LEU A 238 -18.10 5.49 4.44
C LEU A 238 -18.14 4.56 5.67
N LEU A 239 -18.65 5.03 6.81
CA LEU A 239 -18.78 4.26 8.06
C LEU A 239 -20.16 3.59 8.20
N GLU A 240 -20.84 3.33 7.09
CA GLU A 240 -22.08 2.53 7.10
C GLU A 240 -21.73 1.06 7.43
N THR A 241 -22.38 0.53 8.46
CA THR A 241 -22.08 -0.83 8.95
C THR A 241 -22.54 -1.92 7.98
N ASN A 242 -23.62 -1.67 7.24
CA ASN A 242 -24.07 -2.56 6.17
C ASN A 242 -23.23 -2.30 4.89
N PRO A 243 -22.41 -3.27 4.44
CA PRO A 243 -21.53 -3.09 3.28
C PRO A 243 -22.32 -2.80 1.98
N ASP A 244 -23.56 -3.26 1.85
CA ASP A 244 -24.40 -3.02 0.64
C ASP A 244 -24.93 -1.57 0.57
N LYS A 245 -24.95 -0.85 1.69
CA LYS A 245 -25.36 0.56 1.78
C LYS A 245 -24.19 1.52 1.90
N ARG A 246 -23.00 0.98 2.13
CA ARG A 246 -21.76 1.74 2.26
C ARG A 246 -21.34 2.31 0.92
N PHE A 247 -20.85 3.54 0.90
CA PHE A 247 -20.10 4.05 -0.25
C PHE A 247 -18.88 3.17 -0.49
N SER A 248 -18.85 2.48 -1.63
CA SER A 248 -17.82 1.49 -1.96
C SER A 248 -17.43 1.49 -3.44
N GLN A 249 -17.84 2.53 -4.18
CA GLN A 249 -17.50 2.76 -5.58
C GLN A 249 -17.16 4.23 -5.79
N LEU A 250 -16.28 4.51 -6.76
CA LEU A 250 -15.92 5.88 -7.12
C LEU A 250 -17.15 6.72 -7.47
N LYS A 251 -18.12 6.12 -8.17
CA LYS A 251 -19.36 6.79 -8.57
C LYS A 251 -20.17 7.29 -7.36
N ASP A 252 -20.24 6.53 -6.27
CA ASP A 252 -20.94 6.96 -5.04
C ASP A 252 -20.40 8.30 -4.51
N ILE A 253 -19.06 8.46 -4.64
CA ILE A 253 -18.35 9.66 -4.20
C ILE A 253 -18.49 10.81 -5.21
N GLN A 254 -18.43 10.51 -6.51
CA GLN A 254 -18.56 11.51 -7.56
C GLN A 254 -19.96 12.12 -7.62
N ASP A 255 -20.99 11.30 -7.39
CA ASP A 255 -22.40 11.72 -7.39
C ASP A 255 -22.81 12.41 -6.06
N PHE A 256 -21.92 12.40 -5.04
CA PHE A 256 -22.23 13.01 -3.75
C PHE A 256 -22.12 14.55 -3.84
N PRO A 257 -23.17 15.32 -3.48
CA PRO A 257 -23.25 16.77 -3.71
C PRO A 257 -22.03 17.57 -3.18
N TYR A 258 -21.45 17.16 -2.05
CA TYR A 258 -20.26 17.80 -1.46
C TYR A 258 -19.02 17.75 -2.37
N LEU A 259 -18.99 16.83 -3.33
CA LEU A 259 -17.86 16.58 -4.21
C LEU A 259 -18.21 16.83 -5.70
N SER A 260 -19.38 17.39 -5.97
CA SER A 260 -19.86 17.67 -7.33
C SER A 260 -19.00 18.72 -8.08
N ASP A 261 -18.31 19.59 -7.36
CA ASP A 261 -17.39 20.61 -7.87
C ASP A 261 -15.97 20.09 -8.14
N VAL A 262 -15.67 18.86 -7.77
CA VAL A 262 -14.33 18.29 -7.87
C VAL A 262 -13.99 17.95 -9.33
N ASN A 263 -12.92 18.54 -9.85
CA ASN A 263 -12.35 18.13 -11.13
C ASN A 263 -11.49 16.87 -10.94
N TRP A 264 -12.10 15.70 -11.10
CA TRP A 264 -11.47 14.40 -10.89
C TRP A 264 -10.25 14.14 -11.78
N ASN A 265 -10.23 14.67 -13.00
CA ASN A 265 -9.05 14.61 -13.87
C ASN A 265 -7.90 15.46 -13.33
N ALA A 266 -8.20 16.62 -12.76
CA ALA A 266 -7.19 17.47 -12.14
C ALA A 266 -6.65 16.82 -10.85
N VAL A 267 -7.49 16.14 -10.06
CA VAL A 267 -7.04 15.32 -8.92
C VAL A 267 -6.11 14.22 -9.40
N LEU A 268 -6.55 13.38 -10.35
CA LEU A 268 -5.77 12.25 -10.87
C LEU A 268 -4.39 12.69 -11.41
N GLN A 269 -4.31 13.88 -12.02
CA GLN A 269 -3.08 14.44 -12.56
C GLN A 269 -2.29 15.27 -11.54
N LYS A 270 -2.68 15.25 -10.25
CA LYS A 270 -2.04 16.03 -9.16
C LYS A 270 -1.92 17.52 -9.47
N ARG A 271 -2.91 18.10 -10.17
CA ARG A 271 -2.96 19.54 -10.49
C ARG A 271 -3.64 20.39 -9.42
N ILE A 272 -4.28 19.76 -8.45
CA ILE A 272 -4.86 20.44 -7.28
C ILE A 272 -3.77 20.49 -6.21
N MET A 273 -3.39 21.70 -5.82
CA MET A 273 -2.35 21.87 -4.80
C MET A 273 -2.89 21.52 -3.41
N PRO A 274 -2.25 20.60 -2.66
CA PRO A 274 -2.62 20.35 -1.28
C PRO A 274 -2.38 21.58 -0.39
N GLU A 275 -3.29 21.82 0.55
CA GLU A 275 -3.13 22.87 1.57
C GLU A 275 -2.05 22.48 2.59
N PHE A 276 -1.90 21.18 2.86
CA PHE A 276 -0.86 20.64 3.73
C PHE A 276 0.33 20.18 2.92
N ILE A 277 1.48 20.83 3.11
CA ILE A 277 2.75 20.44 2.50
C ILE A 277 3.72 20.04 3.60
N PRO A 278 4.30 18.82 3.55
CA PRO A 278 5.31 18.38 4.52
C PRO A 278 6.53 19.30 4.53
N THR A 279 7.16 19.46 5.69
CA THR A 279 8.35 20.33 5.84
C THR A 279 9.50 19.79 4.99
N LYS A 280 9.99 20.61 4.07
CA LYS A 280 11.13 20.27 3.21
C LYS A 280 12.44 20.24 4.00
N GLY A 281 13.36 19.35 3.62
CA GLY A 281 14.69 19.27 4.22
C GLY A 281 14.72 18.63 5.61
N ARG A 282 13.60 18.11 6.10
CA ARG A 282 13.50 17.34 7.34
C ARG A 282 13.09 15.90 7.01
N LEU A 283 13.64 14.94 7.73
CA LEU A 283 13.11 13.59 7.71
C LEU A 283 11.73 13.64 8.39
N ASN A 284 10.66 13.48 7.59
CA ASN A 284 9.29 13.44 8.10
C ASN A 284 8.95 12.01 8.57
N CYS A 285 9.78 11.48 9.46
CA CYS A 285 9.69 10.13 10.00
C CYS A 285 10.16 10.12 11.46
N ASP A 286 9.73 9.12 12.23
CA ASP A 286 10.25 8.95 13.59
C ASP A 286 11.68 8.41 13.53
N PRO A 287 12.72 9.21 13.91
CA PRO A 287 14.10 8.79 13.82
C PRO A 287 14.40 7.58 14.71
N THR A 288 13.61 7.33 15.76
CA THR A 288 13.79 6.17 16.65
C THR A 288 13.35 4.87 15.98
N PHE A 289 12.37 4.92 15.07
CA PHE A 289 11.88 3.75 14.32
C PHE A 289 12.63 3.53 13.02
N GLU A 290 13.03 4.59 12.32
CA GLU A 290 13.60 4.49 10.98
C GLU A 290 15.14 4.57 10.98
N LEU A 291 15.79 5.16 11.99
CA LEU A 291 17.27 5.14 12.10
C LEU A 291 17.83 3.76 12.41
N GLU A 292 17.07 2.87 13.05
CA GLU A 292 17.44 1.45 13.10
C GLU A 292 17.30 0.76 11.74
N GLU A 293 16.49 1.31 10.82
CA GLU A 293 16.23 0.77 9.49
C GLU A 293 16.87 1.60 8.36
N MET A 294 16.98 2.93 8.50
CA MET A 294 17.71 3.81 7.59
C MET A 294 19.16 4.00 8.08
N ILE A 295 19.91 2.95 8.17
CA ILE A 295 21.36 3.09 8.20
C ILE A 295 21.74 3.65 6.83
N LEU A 296 22.13 4.92 6.78
CA LEU A 296 22.95 5.47 5.73
C LEU A 296 24.29 4.72 5.77
N GLU A 297 24.27 3.45 5.35
CA GLU A 297 25.48 2.68 5.15
C GLU A 297 26.18 3.29 3.95
N SER A 298 27.12 4.16 4.20
CA SER A 298 27.98 4.74 3.16
C SER A 298 28.68 3.67 2.29
N LYS A 299 28.67 2.39 2.72
CA LYS A 299 29.22 1.24 1.99
C LYS A 299 28.54 -0.09 2.39
N PRO A 300 27.24 -0.33 2.07
CA PRO A 300 26.53 -1.58 2.44
C PRO A 300 27.18 -2.83 1.84
N LEU A 301 27.80 -2.71 0.65
CA LEU A 301 28.46 -3.81 -0.05
C LEU A 301 29.82 -4.21 0.55
N HIS A 302 30.50 -3.35 1.31
CA HIS A 302 31.81 -3.67 1.90
C HIS A 302 31.72 -4.62 3.10
N LYS A 303 30.72 -4.42 3.97
CA LYS A 303 30.45 -5.34 5.09
C LYS A 303 29.96 -6.71 4.60
N LYS A 304 29.28 -6.74 3.45
CA LYS A 304 28.79 -7.97 2.83
C LYS A 304 29.93 -8.85 2.32
N LYS A 305 30.96 -8.29 1.66
CA LYS A 305 32.17 -9.02 1.26
C LYS A 305 32.91 -9.65 2.43
N GLN A 306 32.99 -8.96 3.57
CA GLN A 306 33.62 -9.49 4.78
C GLN A 306 32.82 -10.63 5.43
N ARG A 307 31.46 -10.57 5.39
CA ARG A 307 30.58 -11.65 5.89
C ARG A 307 30.63 -12.89 5.01
N LEU A 308 30.66 -12.72 3.69
CA LEU A 308 30.82 -13.82 2.73
C LEU A 308 32.14 -14.57 2.92
N ALA A 309 33.25 -13.83 3.11
CA ALA A 309 34.57 -14.43 3.38
C ALA A 309 34.61 -15.20 4.72
N LYS A 310 33.78 -14.82 5.71
CA LYS A 310 33.67 -15.54 6.99
C LYS A 310 32.79 -16.79 6.88
N LYS A 311 31.66 -16.74 6.13
CA LYS A 311 30.76 -17.89 5.93
C LYS A 311 31.38 -19.05 5.14
N VAL A 312 32.25 -18.77 4.18
CA VAL A 312 32.98 -19.78 3.41
C VAL A 312 33.86 -20.63 4.35
N LYS A 313 34.34 -20.08 5.47
CA LYS A 313 35.13 -20.80 6.48
C LYS A 313 34.29 -21.62 7.45
N ASP A 314 33.02 -21.28 7.66
CA ASP A 314 32.12 -21.96 8.64
C ASP A 314 31.23 -23.04 8.00
N ALA A 315 31.08 -23.06 6.67
CA ALA A 315 30.18 -23.96 5.93
C ALA A 315 30.60 -25.44 5.90
N THR A 316 31.76 -25.79 6.43
CA THR A 316 32.29 -27.17 6.42
C THR A 316 31.84 -28.03 7.61
N LYS A 317 30.90 -27.58 8.46
CA LYS A 317 30.63 -28.26 9.75
C LYS A 317 29.21 -28.64 10.12
N SER A 318 28.18 -28.60 9.26
CA SER A 318 26.83 -29.02 9.70
C SER A 318 26.05 -29.85 8.65
N ASN A 319 26.07 -31.15 8.81
CA ASN A 319 25.12 -32.11 8.21
C ASN A 319 23.92 -32.29 9.15
N SER A 320 22.93 -31.38 9.19
CA SER A 320 21.68 -31.56 9.90
C SER A 320 20.50 -31.58 8.92
N SER A 321 19.46 -32.35 9.20
CA SER A 321 18.19 -32.41 8.44
C SER A 321 17.58 -30.98 8.26
N GLN A 322 17.75 -30.12 9.25
CA GLN A 322 17.32 -28.72 9.20
C GLN A 322 18.10 -27.89 8.17
N ALA A 323 19.41 -28.13 8.00
CA ALA A 323 20.22 -27.46 6.99
C ALA A 323 19.78 -27.84 5.57
N CYS A 324 19.46 -29.10 5.33
CA CYS A 324 18.95 -29.57 4.04
C CYS A 324 17.55 -28.95 3.71
N HIS A 325 16.68 -28.85 4.71
CA HIS A 325 15.36 -28.22 4.54
C HIS A 325 15.49 -26.73 4.23
N LEU A 326 16.33 -26.01 4.95
CA LEU A 326 16.61 -24.60 4.71
C LEU A 326 17.18 -24.37 3.30
N GLN A 327 18.14 -25.22 2.89
CA GLN A 327 18.76 -25.13 1.56
C GLN A 327 17.72 -25.28 0.44
N LYS A 328 16.82 -26.26 0.53
CA LYS A 328 15.72 -26.44 -0.44
C LYS A 328 14.82 -25.21 -0.55
N HIS A 329 14.47 -24.58 0.58
CA HIS A 329 13.65 -23.37 0.58
C HIS A 329 14.38 -22.18 -0.03
N LEU A 330 15.69 -22.05 0.22
CA LEU A 330 16.50 -20.99 -0.40
C LEU A 330 16.61 -21.17 -1.92
N GLU A 331 16.76 -22.41 -2.39
CA GLU A 331 16.77 -22.72 -3.84
C GLU A 331 15.42 -22.43 -4.50
N MET A 332 14.30 -22.82 -3.86
CA MET A 332 12.96 -22.47 -4.32
C MET A 332 12.78 -20.94 -4.40
N LEU A 333 13.21 -20.24 -3.35
CA LEU A 333 13.12 -18.80 -3.29
C LEU A 333 13.93 -18.14 -4.41
N GLN A 334 15.12 -18.63 -4.69
CA GLN A 334 15.97 -18.12 -5.76
C GLN A 334 15.38 -18.37 -7.15
N ARG A 335 14.75 -19.52 -7.37
CA ARG A 335 14.12 -19.91 -8.63
C ARG A 335 12.83 -19.15 -8.88
N ASP A 336 11.98 -19.02 -7.85
CA ASP A 336 10.61 -18.53 -8.00
C ASP A 336 10.48 -17.01 -7.75
N PHE A 337 11.60 -16.33 -7.43
CA PHE A 337 11.61 -14.88 -7.21
C PHE A 337 11.29 -14.13 -8.51
N ILE A 338 10.40 -13.15 -8.40
CA ILE A 338 9.98 -12.32 -9.52
C ILE A 338 11.00 -11.20 -9.75
N VAL A 339 11.74 -11.28 -10.87
CA VAL A 339 12.60 -10.19 -11.34
C VAL A 339 11.76 -9.25 -12.21
N PHE A 340 11.71 -7.97 -11.85
CA PHE A 340 10.86 -6.99 -12.50
C PHE A 340 11.62 -5.72 -12.87
N ASN A 341 11.26 -5.13 -14.01
CA ASN A 341 11.77 -3.84 -14.46
C ASN A 341 10.64 -3.06 -15.17
N ARG A 342 10.10 -2.05 -14.50
CA ARG A 342 8.98 -1.24 -15.01
C ARG A 342 9.32 -0.47 -16.29
N GLU A 343 10.54 0.03 -16.42
CA GLU A 343 10.94 0.77 -17.63
C GLU A 343 10.89 -0.12 -18.87
N LYS A 344 11.35 -1.38 -18.77
CA LYS A 344 11.23 -2.35 -19.86
C LYS A 344 9.77 -2.63 -20.21
N VAL A 345 8.91 -2.81 -19.21
CA VAL A 345 7.47 -3.06 -19.41
C VAL A 345 6.80 -1.86 -20.07
N ARG A 346 7.12 -0.63 -19.66
CA ARG A 346 6.61 0.60 -20.29
C ARG A 346 7.07 0.72 -21.75
N HIS A 347 8.32 0.42 -22.03
CA HIS A 347 8.85 0.46 -23.38
C HIS A 347 8.13 -0.52 -24.32
N GLN A 348 7.98 -1.76 -23.88
CA GLN A 348 7.24 -2.79 -24.62
C GLN A 348 5.77 -2.40 -24.88
N ARG A 349 5.08 -1.81 -23.88
CA ARG A 349 3.70 -1.32 -24.06
C ARG A 349 3.62 -0.21 -25.11
N ASN A 350 4.55 0.73 -25.08
CA ASN A 350 4.60 1.83 -26.06
C ASN A 350 4.85 1.32 -27.48
N GLU A 351 5.75 0.36 -27.66
CA GLU A 351 6.01 -0.29 -28.96
C GLU A 351 4.76 -0.99 -29.49
N ILE A 352 4.05 -1.76 -28.65
CA ILE A 352 2.80 -2.43 -29.02
C ILE A 352 1.73 -1.40 -29.44
N GLN A 353 1.58 -0.31 -28.66
CA GLN A 353 0.61 0.74 -28.98
C GLN A 353 0.94 1.43 -30.32
N GLN A 354 2.20 1.70 -30.60
CA GLN A 354 2.64 2.28 -31.87
C GLN A 354 2.35 1.32 -33.04
N HIS A 355 2.62 0.03 -32.87
CA HIS A 355 2.32 -0.97 -33.91
C HIS A 355 0.82 -1.09 -34.16
N VAL A 356 -0.03 -1.07 -33.13
CA VAL A 356 -1.48 -1.11 -33.26
C VAL A 356 -2.01 0.15 -33.96
N ALA A 357 -1.47 1.33 -33.61
CA ALA A 357 -1.84 2.59 -34.26
C ALA A 357 -1.48 2.59 -35.75
N LEU A 358 -0.27 2.14 -36.11
CA LEU A 358 0.19 2.00 -37.49
C LEU A 358 -0.66 0.99 -38.31
N ALA A 359 -1.06 -0.13 -37.68
CA ALA A 359 -1.94 -1.11 -38.30
C ALA A 359 -3.34 -0.54 -38.58
N LYS A 360 -3.92 0.23 -37.66
CA LYS A 360 -5.18 0.94 -37.86
C LYS A 360 -5.12 1.97 -38.97
N CYS A 361 -4.06 2.76 -39.06
CA CYS A 361 -3.84 3.71 -40.16
C CYS A 361 -3.71 3.03 -41.53
N ARG A 362 -3.04 1.87 -41.59
CA ARG A 362 -2.95 1.08 -42.83
C ARG A 362 -4.26 0.41 -43.25
N GLY A 363 -5.11 0.04 -42.26
CA GLY A 363 -6.46 -0.49 -42.50
C GLY A 363 -7.40 0.55 -43.12
N MET A 364 -7.39 1.78 -42.58
CA MET A 364 -8.22 2.89 -43.12
C MET A 364 -7.84 3.32 -44.52
N HIS A 365 -6.60 3.12 -44.95
CA HIS A 365 -6.18 3.40 -46.37
C HIS A 365 -6.65 2.35 -47.36
N LYS A 366 -6.95 1.11 -46.95
CA LYS A 366 -7.47 0.06 -47.82
C LYS A 366 -8.96 0.18 -48.09
N ASP A 367 -9.74 0.64 -47.10
CA ASP A 367 -11.18 0.80 -47.28
C ASP A 367 -11.57 2.06 -48.07
N GLY A 368 -10.68 3.06 -48.17
CA GLY A 368 -10.88 4.26 -48.99
C GLY A 368 -10.62 4.09 -50.49
N GLN A 369 -9.99 2.98 -50.94
CA GLN A 369 -9.73 2.72 -52.35
C GLN A 369 -10.78 1.82 -53.03
N ASN A 370 -11.67 1.18 -52.29
CA ASN A 370 -12.72 0.30 -52.83
C ASN A 370 -14.08 0.96 -53.08
N ASN A 371 -14.22 2.26 -52.88
CA ASN A 371 -15.46 2.98 -53.10
C ASN A 371 -15.47 3.89 -54.34
N ASN A 372 -14.53 3.68 -55.27
CA ASN A 372 -14.54 4.35 -56.56
C ASN A 372 -14.40 3.33 -57.71
N LEU A 373 -15.43 2.55 -57.94
CA LEU A 373 -15.72 1.84 -59.19
C LEU A 373 -17.23 1.73 -59.38
#